data_428e947e47eaa73200d4b12c9aba899f
#
_entry.id   428e947e47eaa73200d4b12c9aba899f
#
_cell.length_a   1.000
_cell.length_b   1.000
_cell.length_c   1.000
_cell.angle_alpha   90.00
_cell.angle_beta   90.00
_cell.angle_gamma   90.00
#
_symmetry.space_group_name_H-M   'P 1'
#
loop_
_entity.id
_entity.type
_entity.pdbx_description
1 polymer ?
#
loop_
_entity_poly.entity_id
_entity_poly.type
_entity_poly.pdbx_seq_one_letter_code
_entity_poly.pdbx_strand_id
1 'polypeptide(L)'
;MPVKIKFDKDRCVTRITNSFHTGLGLLSSEILNDCNQYCKEDTGMLIASSIIHSRLDEGILIWQTPYARRQYWEIQTAYKDVNPKASWKWCEVAKMHHKAQWERQAQRLLEMNL
;
A
#
# COMPACT_ATOMS: atom_id res chain seq x y z
N MET A 1 -37.22 6.97 36.89
CA MET A 1 -37.02 7.85 35.74
C MET A 1 -36.40 7.08 34.58
N PRO A 2 -36.91 7.24 33.35
CA PRO A 2 -36.27 6.61 32.23
C PRO A 2 -34.95 7.23 31.89
N VAL A 3 -33.96 6.42 31.65
CA VAL A 3 -32.64 6.87 31.18
C VAL A 3 -32.71 6.93 29.65
N LYS A 4 -32.49 8.12 29.10
CA LYS A 4 -32.42 8.31 27.66
C LYS A 4 -30.96 8.45 27.25
N ILE A 5 -30.51 7.53 26.41
CA ILE A 5 -29.18 7.58 25.81
C ILE A 5 -29.35 7.98 24.34
N LYS A 6 -28.78 9.13 24.01
CA LYS A 6 -28.74 9.56 22.61
C LYS A 6 -27.43 9.09 21.99
N PHE A 7 -27.54 8.30 20.95
CA PHE A 7 -26.41 7.84 20.16
C PHE A 7 -26.28 8.75 18.92
N ASP A 8 -25.20 9.49 18.83
CA ASP A 8 -24.90 10.30 17.64
C ASP A 8 -24.31 9.39 16.57
N LYS A 9 -25.20 8.85 15.76
CA LYS A 9 -24.85 7.92 14.68
C LYS A 9 -23.94 8.56 13.64
N ASP A 10 -24.20 9.78 13.22
CA ASP A 10 -23.43 10.44 12.17
C ASP A 10 -22.00 10.73 12.62
N ARG A 11 -21.85 11.23 13.84
CA ARG A 11 -20.53 11.47 14.43
C ARG A 11 -19.72 10.19 14.59
N CYS A 12 -20.36 9.12 15.02
CA CYS A 12 -19.72 7.81 15.17
C CYS A 12 -19.28 7.25 13.83
N VAL A 13 -20.12 7.31 12.80
CA VAL A 13 -19.79 6.87 11.45
C VAL A 13 -18.64 7.68 10.88
N THR A 14 -18.64 9.00 11.04
CA THR A 14 -17.55 9.87 10.60
C THR A 14 -16.24 9.49 11.26
N ARG A 15 -16.25 9.26 12.57
CA ARG A 15 -15.05 8.85 13.32
C ARG A 15 -14.49 7.53 12.83
N ILE A 16 -15.33 6.54 12.64
CA ILE A 16 -14.94 5.21 12.13
C ILE A 16 -14.38 5.34 10.72
N THR A 17 -15.03 6.10 9.84
CA THR A 17 -14.58 6.33 8.47
C THR A 17 -13.22 7.01 8.43
N ASN A 18 -13.03 8.05 9.22
CA ASN A 18 -11.75 8.76 9.30
C ASN A 18 -10.63 7.85 9.83
N SER A 19 -10.92 7.05 10.85
CA SER A 19 -9.95 6.09 11.40
C SER A 19 -9.57 5.03 10.36
N PHE A 20 -10.54 4.55 9.60
CA PHE A 20 -10.31 3.60 8.52
C PHE A 20 -9.41 4.19 7.43
N HIS A 21 -9.68 5.39 6.95
CA HIS A 21 -8.86 6.04 5.93
C HIS A 21 -7.45 6.35 6.42
N THR A 22 -7.29 6.77 7.66
CA THR A 22 -5.97 7.01 8.25
C THR A 22 -5.16 5.71 8.33
N GLY A 23 -5.76 4.66 8.85
CA GLY A 23 -5.12 3.35 8.96
C GLY A 23 -4.79 2.77 7.59
N LEU A 24 -5.69 2.88 6.62
CA LEU A 24 -5.49 2.41 5.26
C LEU A 24 -4.35 3.16 4.57
N GLY A 25 -4.25 4.48 4.76
CA GLY A 25 -3.17 5.28 4.22
C GLY A 25 -1.81 4.87 4.75
N LEU A 26 -1.70 4.63 6.05
CA LEU A 26 -0.46 4.18 6.69
C LEU A 26 -0.06 2.78 6.23
N LEU A 27 -1.01 1.87 6.20
CA LEU A 27 -0.76 0.50 5.72
C LEU A 27 -0.36 0.49 4.24
N SER A 28 -1.06 1.24 3.41
CA SER A 28 -0.76 1.33 1.97
C SER A 28 0.63 1.89 1.73
N SER A 29 1.05 2.88 2.51
CA SER A 29 2.40 3.44 2.45
C SER A 29 3.46 2.38 2.76
N GLU A 30 3.24 1.57 3.78
CA GLU A 30 4.15 0.48 4.15
C GLU A 30 4.21 -0.58 3.06
N ILE A 31 3.05 -0.99 2.53
CA ILE A 31 2.98 -1.96 1.43
C ILE A 31 3.69 -1.42 0.19
N LEU A 32 3.50 -0.14 -0.13
CA LEU A 32 4.17 0.51 -1.26
C LEU A 32 5.69 0.46 -1.12
N ASN A 33 6.21 0.76 0.06
CA ASN A 33 7.65 0.68 0.33
C ASN A 33 8.17 -0.74 0.15
N ASP A 34 7.44 -1.73 0.66
CA ASP A 34 7.83 -3.14 0.54
C ASP A 34 7.78 -3.59 -0.93
N CYS A 35 6.76 -3.21 -1.68
CA CYS A 35 6.67 -3.50 -3.11
C CYS A 35 7.83 -2.85 -3.89
N ASN A 36 8.18 -1.62 -3.57
CA ASN A 36 9.27 -0.90 -4.25
C ASN A 36 10.65 -1.47 -3.96
N GLN A 37 10.82 -2.27 -2.91
CA GLN A 37 12.06 -3.01 -2.69
C GLN A 37 12.33 -4.04 -3.76
N TYR A 38 11.29 -4.56 -4.40
CA TYR A 38 11.38 -5.55 -5.46
C TYR A 38 11.08 -4.98 -6.84
N CYS A 39 10.79 -3.69 -6.92
CA CYS A 39 10.50 -3.00 -8.17
C CYS A 39 11.78 -2.78 -8.98
N LYS A 40 11.66 -2.88 -10.30
CA LYS A 40 12.77 -2.59 -11.21
C LYS A 40 13.15 -1.12 -11.14
N GLU A 41 14.44 -0.84 -10.98
CA GLU A 41 14.96 0.50 -10.72
C GLU A 41 16.04 0.88 -11.72
N ASP A 42 15.74 0.86 -13.01
CA ASP A 42 16.70 1.23 -14.04
C ASP A 42 17.06 2.72 -13.96
N THR A 43 16.04 3.59 -14.01
CA THR A 43 16.21 5.05 -13.91
C THR A 43 15.59 5.65 -12.64
N GLY A 44 14.95 4.83 -11.82
CA GLY A 44 14.18 5.30 -10.65
C GLY A 44 12.83 5.92 -10.99
N MET A 45 12.50 6.08 -12.26
CA MET A 45 11.25 6.71 -12.68
C MET A 45 10.02 5.88 -12.33
N LEU A 46 10.13 4.56 -12.41
CA LEU A 46 9.03 3.65 -12.09
C LEU A 46 8.64 3.75 -10.61
N ILE A 47 9.61 3.72 -9.72
CA ILE A 47 9.39 3.87 -8.28
C ILE A 47 8.86 5.27 -7.96
N ALA A 48 9.45 6.31 -8.54
CA ALA A 48 9.00 7.68 -8.37
C ALA A 48 7.55 7.86 -8.82
N SER A 49 7.13 7.21 -9.92
CA SER A 49 5.75 7.27 -10.39
C SER A 49 4.77 6.70 -9.38
N SER A 50 5.15 5.64 -8.68
CA SER A 50 4.30 5.03 -7.67
C SER A 50 4.06 5.97 -6.46
N ILE A 51 5.06 6.73 -6.09
CA ILE A 51 4.94 7.68 -4.98
C ILE A 51 3.99 8.83 -5.37
N ILE A 52 4.05 9.29 -6.61
CA ILE A 52 3.26 10.42 -7.10
C ILE A 52 1.80 10.02 -7.38
N HIS A 53 1.58 8.86 -7.99
CA HIS A 53 0.27 8.49 -8.53
C HIS A 53 -0.55 7.58 -7.63
N SER A 54 0.06 6.93 -6.65
CA SER A 54 -0.69 6.06 -5.74
C SER A 54 -1.65 6.86 -4.87
N ARG A 55 -2.81 6.26 -4.61
CA ARG A 55 -3.85 6.83 -3.74
C ARG A 55 -3.88 6.03 -2.45
N LEU A 56 -2.97 6.37 -1.54
CA LEU A 56 -2.73 5.58 -0.33
C LEU A 56 -3.92 5.57 0.61
N ASP A 57 -4.64 6.68 0.71
CA ASP A 57 -5.85 6.80 1.52
C ASP A 57 -7.02 5.95 1.00
N GLU A 58 -7.00 5.61 -0.28
CA GLU A 58 -7.96 4.72 -0.92
C GLU A 58 -7.46 3.27 -1.03
N GLY A 59 -6.22 3.00 -0.62
CA GLY A 59 -5.62 1.68 -0.71
C GLY A 59 -5.24 1.26 -2.14
N ILE A 60 -4.99 2.22 -3.02
CA ILE A 60 -4.67 1.97 -4.42
C ILE A 60 -3.21 2.31 -4.68
N LEU A 61 -2.44 1.32 -5.13
CA LEU A 61 -1.05 1.48 -5.52
C LEU A 61 -0.96 1.52 -7.05
N ILE A 62 -0.32 2.57 -7.59
CA ILE A 62 -0.26 2.80 -9.03
C ILE A 62 1.18 3.07 -9.45
N TRP A 63 1.68 2.27 -10.37
CA TRP A 63 2.93 2.53 -11.11
C TRP A 63 2.54 3.00 -12.52
N GLN A 64 2.84 4.25 -12.82
CA GLN A 64 2.35 4.88 -14.04
C GLN A 64 3.50 5.48 -14.87
N THR A 65 4.25 4.61 -15.51
CA THR A 65 5.17 4.99 -16.58
C THR A 65 4.73 4.30 -17.88
N PRO A 66 5.19 4.76 -19.05
CA PRO A 66 4.85 4.10 -20.31
C PRO A 66 5.20 2.62 -20.37
N TYR A 67 6.18 2.19 -19.56
CA TYR A 67 6.70 0.83 -19.55
C TYR A 67 6.26 0.01 -18.32
N ALA A 68 5.49 0.60 -17.40
CA ALA A 68 5.17 -0.04 -16.12
C ALA A 68 4.50 -1.41 -16.30
N ARG A 69 3.48 -1.47 -17.12
CA ARG A 69 2.75 -2.71 -17.39
C ARG A 69 3.66 -3.79 -17.97
N ARG A 70 4.48 -3.43 -18.92
CA ARG A 70 5.41 -4.34 -19.58
C ARG A 70 6.46 -4.84 -18.58
N GLN A 71 7.05 -3.95 -17.78
CA GLN A 71 8.05 -4.31 -16.79
C GLN A 71 7.49 -5.20 -15.69
N TYR A 72 6.23 -5.02 -15.34
CA TYR A 72 5.57 -5.83 -14.32
C TYR A 72 5.33 -7.28 -14.79
N TRP A 73 4.87 -7.43 -16.04
CA TRP A 73 4.43 -8.73 -16.55
C TRP A 73 5.49 -9.52 -17.30
N GLU A 74 6.59 -8.88 -17.71
CA GLU A 74 7.66 -9.55 -18.44
C GLU A 74 8.78 -10.02 -17.53
N ILE A 75 9.19 -11.27 -17.72
CA ILE A 75 10.39 -11.83 -17.09
C ILE A 75 11.59 -11.18 -17.78
N GLN A 76 12.33 -10.37 -17.03
CA GLN A 76 13.57 -9.77 -17.51
C GLN A 76 14.73 -10.28 -16.68
N THR A 77 15.88 -10.42 -17.35
CA THR A 77 17.13 -10.75 -16.67
C THR A 77 17.54 -9.57 -15.79
N ALA A 78 17.36 -9.75 -14.49
CA ALA A 78 17.52 -8.68 -13.50
C ALA A 78 18.98 -8.25 -13.29
N TYR A 79 19.95 -8.91 -13.88
CA TYR A 79 21.37 -8.58 -13.68
C TYR A 79 21.77 -7.19 -14.19
N LYS A 80 20.95 -6.57 -15.03
CA LYS A 80 21.17 -5.20 -15.53
C LYS A 80 20.44 -4.15 -14.72
N ASP A 81 19.64 -4.55 -13.75
CA ASP A 81 18.90 -3.60 -12.93
C ASP A 81 19.77 -3.09 -11.77
N VAL A 82 19.61 -1.82 -11.43
CA VAL A 82 20.30 -1.19 -10.30
C VAL A 82 19.89 -1.85 -8.98
N ASN A 83 18.63 -2.29 -8.89
CA ASN A 83 18.13 -2.98 -7.72
C ASN A 83 18.40 -4.49 -7.82
N PRO A 84 19.28 -5.07 -6.99
CA PRO A 84 19.58 -6.51 -7.04
C PRO A 84 18.39 -7.41 -6.68
N LYS A 85 17.37 -6.85 -6.03
CA LYS A 85 16.14 -7.57 -5.68
C LYS A 85 15.04 -7.41 -6.72
N ALA A 86 15.30 -6.68 -7.81
CA ALA A 86 14.30 -6.42 -8.83
C ALA A 86 13.73 -7.70 -9.42
N SER A 87 12.41 -7.73 -9.58
CA SER A 87 11.69 -8.89 -10.09
C SER A 87 10.50 -8.44 -10.92
N TRP A 88 10.06 -9.29 -11.85
CA TRP A 88 8.75 -9.14 -12.46
C TRP A 88 7.68 -9.46 -11.41
N LYS A 89 6.48 -8.91 -11.56
CA LYS A 89 5.41 -9.03 -10.56
C LYS A 89 5.89 -8.68 -9.15
N TRP A 90 6.56 -7.55 -9.02
CA TRP A 90 7.17 -7.14 -7.75
C TRP A 90 6.20 -7.06 -6.57
N CYS A 91 4.91 -6.74 -6.81
CA CYS A 91 3.91 -6.76 -5.76
C CYS A 91 3.63 -8.18 -5.25
N GLU A 92 3.59 -9.16 -6.13
CA GLU A 92 3.41 -10.56 -5.75
C GLU A 92 4.61 -11.08 -4.97
N VAL A 93 5.82 -10.71 -5.37
CA VAL A 93 7.05 -11.07 -4.66
C VAL A 93 7.06 -10.45 -3.26
N ALA A 94 6.73 -9.17 -3.15
CA ALA A 94 6.62 -8.49 -1.87
C ALA A 94 5.58 -9.16 -0.96
N LYS A 95 4.43 -9.53 -1.51
CA LYS A 95 3.38 -10.25 -0.79
C LYS A 95 3.87 -11.59 -0.25
N MET A 96 4.63 -12.34 -1.04
CA MET A 96 5.19 -13.62 -0.60
C MET A 96 6.08 -13.46 0.64
N HIS A 97 6.86 -12.39 0.71
CA HIS A 97 7.79 -12.16 1.80
C HIS A 97 7.21 -11.40 3.00
N HIS A 98 6.19 -10.58 2.78
CA HIS A 98 5.71 -9.61 3.78
C HIS A 98 4.24 -9.77 4.17
N LYS A 99 3.49 -10.71 3.60
CA LYS A 99 2.04 -10.86 3.84
C LYS A 99 1.68 -10.93 5.32
N ALA A 100 2.38 -11.75 6.08
CA ALA A 100 2.11 -11.93 7.50
C ALA A 100 2.36 -10.63 8.28
N GLN A 101 3.41 -9.90 7.93
CA GLN A 101 3.72 -8.61 8.53
C GLN A 101 2.65 -7.57 8.18
N TRP A 102 2.17 -7.54 6.95
CA TRP A 102 1.11 -6.64 6.52
C TRP A 102 -0.20 -6.90 7.28
N GLU A 103 -0.55 -8.17 7.45
CA GLU A 103 -1.75 -8.55 8.21
C GLU A 103 -1.67 -8.11 9.66
N ARG A 104 -0.53 -8.31 10.31
CA ARG A 104 -0.30 -7.84 11.69
C ARG A 104 -0.36 -6.33 11.79
N GLN A 105 0.23 -5.63 10.84
CA GLN A 105 0.21 -4.17 10.81
C GLN A 105 -1.19 -3.63 10.55
N ALA A 106 -1.97 -4.27 9.69
CA ALA A 106 -3.36 -3.92 9.45
C ALA A 106 -4.19 -4.02 10.73
N GLN A 107 -4.04 -5.11 11.47
CA GLN A 107 -4.71 -5.33 12.75
C GLN A 107 -4.32 -4.24 13.76
N ARG A 108 -3.03 -3.97 13.87
CA ARG A 108 -2.50 -2.97 14.79
C ARG A 108 -3.01 -1.57 14.49
N LEU A 109 -2.99 -1.17 13.22
CA LEU A 109 -3.45 0.16 12.80
C LEU A 109 -4.95 0.33 13.01
N LEU A 110 -5.73 -0.72 12.77
CA LEU A 110 -7.15 -0.70 13.05
C LEU A 110 -7.42 -0.46 14.53
N GLU A 111 -6.73 -1.16 15.41
CA GLU A 111 -6.87 -1.01 16.86
C GLU A 111 -6.44 0.37 17.34
N MET A 112 -5.35 0.91 16.81
CA MET A 112 -4.81 2.21 17.22
C MET A 112 -5.68 3.39 16.81
N ASN A 113 -6.42 3.29 15.70
CA ASN A 113 -7.19 4.41 15.13
C ASN A 113 -8.68 4.37 15.47
N LEU A 114 -9.12 3.35 16.16
CA LEU A 114 -10.47 3.28 16.71
C LEU A 114 -10.49 3.85 18.13
#